data_8b7cf1429270c18a7797fdd784499f87
#
_entry.id   8b7cf1429270c18a7797fdd784499f87
#
_cell.length_a   1.000
_cell.length_b   1.000
_cell.length_c   1.000
_cell.angle_alpha   90.00
_cell.angle_beta   90.00
_cell.angle_gamma   90.00
#
_symmetry.space_group_name_H-M   'P 1'
#
loop_
_entity.id
_entity.type
_entity.pdbx_description
1 polymer ?
#
loop_
_entity_poly.entity_id
_entity_poly.type
_entity_poly.pdbx_seq_one_letter_code
_entity_poly.pdbx_strand_id
1 'polypeptide(L)'
;MKLLKSLAVSAMALLFAATAQAKEVTLLMDWFPQGNQSVFWQAMLDNDEHDLKINVKAGGPGINTAAQTAAGSVEFGLQGSDSVMAANAKGAGLVAVFANLDHVPYTLVFHPDQGIKTIQDLDGRRFAVKMGVTYWKWVKAEYGVSADEFPLKGDLALFAREKEMFQQGYSLFLPARLAAQGVATDQITLESLGYRPYSVLFTTQKMIDENPELVQEVVDRLRAAFAKSLNNPDPTADLILSKSKKVTRDIHMGAIELMKADFLPKDYSKLGCMKSERWEELSAQLKQVDMVPGDFDASSSYNLSFLGNCE
;
A
#
# COMPACT_ATOMS: atom_id res chain seq x y z
N MET A 1 -47.30 71.56 14.62
CA MET A 1 -46.22 70.87 15.37
C MET A 1 -46.30 69.44 15.05
N LYS A 2 -45.47 68.95 14.12
CA LYS A 2 -45.45 67.55 13.70
C LYS A 2 -44.05 67.03 14.03
N LEU A 3 -43.97 66.09 14.99
CA LEU A 3 -42.73 65.40 15.34
C LEU A 3 -42.45 64.34 14.26
N LEU A 4 -41.32 64.47 13.58
CA LEU A 4 -40.75 63.45 12.75
C LEU A 4 -40.00 62.43 13.65
N LYS A 5 -40.46 61.19 13.68
CA LYS A 5 -39.73 60.10 14.29
C LYS A 5 -38.81 59.51 13.23
N SER A 6 -37.50 59.65 13.44
CA SER A 6 -36.45 59.02 12.65
C SER A 6 -36.28 57.57 13.09
N LEU A 7 -36.59 56.60 12.24
CA LEU A 7 -36.24 55.19 12.47
C LEU A 7 -34.84 54.94 11.90
N ALA A 8 -33.89 54.73 12.79
CA ALA A 8 -32.58 54.19 12.45
C ALA A 8 -32.69 52.68 12.32
N VAL A 9 -32.62 52.18 11.10
CA VAL A 9 -32.50 50.73 10.83
C VAL A 9 -31.01 50.36 10.94
N SER A 10 -30.64 49.78 12.07
CA SER A 10 -29.31 49.15 12.23
C SER A 10 -29.31 47.80 11.49
N ALA A 11 -28.70 47.79 10.31
CA ALA A 11 -28.40 46.53 9.61
C ALA A 11 -27.24 45.84 10.36
N MET A 12 -27.57 44.85 11.15
CA MET A 12 -26.61 43.99 11.82
C MET A 12 -26.16 42.93 10.78
N ALA A 13 -25.02 43.18 10.14
CA ALA A 13 -24.35 42.22 9.26
C ALA A 13 -23.83 41.08 10.14
N LEU A 14 -24.57 39.96 10.14
CA LEU A 14 -24.12 38.67 10.67
C LEU A 14 -23.00 38.14 9.73
N LEU A 15 -21.76 38.43 10.08
CA LEU A 15 -20.61 37.74 9.56
C LEU A 15 -20.70 36.29 10.02
N PHE A 16 -21.23 35.41 9.16
CA PHE A 16 -20.98 34.00 9.29
C PHE A 16 -19.50 33.78 9.03
N ALA A 17 -18.70 33.76 10.09
CA ALA A 17 -17.40 33.14 10.06
C ALA A 17 -17.65 31.63 9.82
N ALA A 18 -17.62 31.19 8.56
CA ALA A 18 -17.51 29.80 8.24
C ALA A 18 -16.17 29.36 8.88
N THR A 19 -16.26 28.71 10.03
CA THR A 19 -15.13 27.96 10.56
C THR A 19 -14.83 26.92 9.49
N ALA A 20 -13.76 27.13 8.73
CA ALA A 20 -13.26 26.10 7.82
C ALA A 20 -12.97 24.88 8.70
N GLN A 21 -13.88 23.90 8.67
CA GLN A 21 -13.65 22.65 9.33
C GLN A 21 -12.45 22.01 8.62
N ALA A 22 -11.40 21.69 9.36
CA ALA A 22 -10.22 21.06 8.80
C ALA A 22 -10.68 19.84 8.00
N LYS A 23 -10.33 19.81 6.74
CA LYS A 23 -10.60 18.63 5.89
C LYS A 23 -9.83 17.46 6.50
N GLU A 24 -10.46 16.31 6.60
CA GLU A 24 -9.86 15.11 7.19
C GLU A 24 -10.07 13.91 6.25
N VAL A 25 -9.02 13.12 6.05
CA VAL A 25 -9.07 11.88 5.28
C VAL A 25 -8.42 10.75 6.05
N THR A 26 -8.93 9.54 5.85
CA THR A 26 -8.39 8.30 6.43
C THR A 26 -7.74 7.45 5.35
N LEU A 27 -6.49 7.07 5.58
CA LEU A 27 -5.74 6.11 4.78
C LEU A 27 -5.67 4.79 5.53
N LEU A 28 -6.23 3.72 4.97
CA LEU A 28 -6.21 2.39 5.57
C LEU A 28 -5.06 1.57 4.98
N MET A 29 -4.13 1.17 5.85
CA MET A 29 -3.00 0.33 5.46
C MET A 29 -3.42 -1.14 5.33
N ASP A 30 -2.72 -1.88 4.49
CA ASP A 30 -2.95 -3.31 4.24
C ASP A 30 -2.40 -4.22 5.34
N TRP A 31 -1.44 -3.73 6.14
CA TRP A 31 -0.73 -4.51 7.15
C TRP A 31 -0.43 -3.71 8.41
N PHE A 32 0.18 -4.36 9.40
CA PHE A 32 0.70 -3.72 10.60
C PHE A 32 1.67 -2.59 10.26
N PRO A 33 1.81 -1.55 11.11
CA PRO A 33 2.76 -0.48 10.89
C PRO A 33 4.19 -1.01 10.74
N GLN A 34 4.85 -0.63 9.63
CA GLN A 34 6.20 -1.05 9.28
C GLN A 34 6.84 -0.08 8.27
N GLY A 35 8.15 -0.21 8.02
CA GLY A 35 8.96 0.77 7.31
C GLY A 35 8.52 1.11 5.89
N ASN A 36 7.98 0.17 5.11
CA ASN A 36 7.47 0.45 3.77
C ASN A 36 6.24 1.38 3.75
N GLN A 37 5.66 1.65 4.89
CA GLN A 37 4.53 2.57 5.06
C GLN A 37 4.97 3.94 5.62
N SER A 38 6.28 4.20 5.75
CA SER A 38 6.82 5.42 6.39
C SER A 38 6.26 6.70 5.81
N VAL A 39 6.03 6.77 4.50
CA VAL A 39 5.44 7.93 3.83
C VAL A 39 4.09 8.34 4.44
N PHE A 40 3.21 7.37 4.71
CA PHE A 40 1.87 7.65 5.25
C PHE A 40 1.94 8.09 6.70
N TRP A 41 2.78 7.45 7.50
CA TRP A 41 3.00 7.83 8.90
C TRP A 41 3.70 9.18 9.03
N GLN A 42 4.61 9.55 8.10
CA GLN A 42 5.18 10.89 8.04
C GLN A 42 4.11 11.93 7.68
N ALA A 43 3.27 11.66 6.68
CA ALA A 43 2.18 12.57 6.31
C ALA A 43 1.21 12.84 7.49
N MET A 44 0.98 11.84 8.35
CA MET A 44 0.22 12.02 9.58
C MET A 44 0.99 12.83 10.63
N LEU A 45 2.31 12.64 10.77
CA LEU A 45 3.15 13.46 11.66
C LEU A 45 3.14 14.94 11.27
N ASP A 46 3.08 15.22 9.97
CA ASP A 46 3.12 16.57 9.42
C ASP A 46 1.74 17.27 9.46
N ASN A 47 0.74 16.71 10.12
CA ASN A 47 -0.61 17.26 10.17
C ASN A 47 -0.67 18.71 10.71
N ASP A 48 0.20 19.09 11.64
CA ASP A 48 0.20 20.43 12.20
C ASP A 48 0.70 21.49 11.21
N GLU A 49 1.38 21.09 10.14
CA GLU A 49 1.89 21.94 9.07
C GLU A 49 0.83 22.19 7.95
N HIS A 50 -0.37 21.56 8.02
CA HIS A 50 -1.36 21.56 6.93
C HIS A 50 -2.80 21.69 7.43
N ASP A 51 -3.67 22.26 6.60
CA ASP A 51 -5.11 22.34 6.86
C ASP A 51 -5.80 20.98 6.68
N LEU A 52 -5.41 20.22 5.64
CA LEU A 52 -5.86 18.84 5.46
C LEU A 52 -5.22 17.93 6.51
N LYS A 53 -6.02 17.22 7.28
CA LYS A 53 -5.53 16.23 8.24
C LYS A 53 -5.57 14.82 7.63
N ILE A 54 -4.45 14.12 7.66
CA ILE A 54 -4.32 12.73 7.20
C ILE A 54 -4.28 11.81 8.42
N ASN A 55 -5.29 10.93 8.55
CA ASN A 55 -5.31 9.87 9.54
C ASN A 55 -4.88 8.56 8.92
N VAL A 56 -3.94 7.88 9.55
CA VAL A 56 -3.48 6.56 9.12
C VAL A 56 -4.00 5.49 10.05
N LYS A 57 -4.80 4.56 9.50
CA LYS A 57 -5.27 3.36 10.20
C LYS A 57 -4.40 2.17 9.84
N ALA A 58 -3.89 1.50 10.86
CA ALA A 58 -3.14 0.26 10.68
C ALA A 58 -4.04 -0.86 10.14
N GLY A 59 -3.48 -1.68 9.27
CA GLY A 59 -4.08 -2.91 8.81
C GLY A 59 -3.65 -4.15 9.59
N GLY A 60 -3.76 -5.31 8.96
CA GLY A 60 -3.39 -6.60 9.53
C GLY A 60 -4.08 -7.78 8.86
N PRO A 61 -3.91 -9.00 9.39
CA PRO A 61 -4.60 -10.18 8.87
C PRO A 61 -6.12 -9.98 8.85
N GLY A 62 -6.75 -10.29 7.72
CA GLY A 62 -8.20 -10.17 7.54
C GLY A 62 -8.70 -8.77 7.16
N ILE A 63 -7.87 -7.74 7.15
CA ILE A 63 -8.23 -6.42 6.64
C ILE A 63 -8.33 -6.46 5.11
N ASN A 64 -9.48 -6.03 4.59
CA ASN A 64 -9.73 -5.85 3.16
C ASN A 64 -9.86 -4.35 2.87
N THR A 65 -8.75 -3.73 2.47
CA THR A 65 -8.69 -2.29 2.18
C THR A 65 -9.55 -1.93 0.97
N ALA A 66 -9.53 -2.77 -0.08
CA ALA A 66 -10.33 -2.55 -1.28
C ALA A 66 -11.83 -2.50 -0.97
N ALA A 67 -12.35 -3.45 -0.19
CA ALA A 67 -13.76 -3.47 0.18
C ALA A 67 -14.16 -2.28 1.06
N GLN A 68 -13.30 -1.87 2.02
CA GLN A 68 -13.61 -0.73 2.89
C GLN A 68 -13.58 0.61 2.15
N THR A 69 -12.63 0.79 1.21
CA THR A 69 -12.58 1.99 0.37
C THR A 69 -13.76 2.02 -0.62
N ALA A 70 -14.05 0.91 -1.30
CA ALA A 70 -15.20 0.82 -2.21
C ALA A 70 -16.55 1.11 -1.51
N ALA A 71 -16.67 0.71 -0.24
CA ALA A 71 -17.85 0.99 0.59
C ALA A 71 -17.89 2.42 1.15
N GLY A 72 -16.85 3.25 0.93
CA GLY A 72 -16.74 4.60 1.49
C GLY A 72 -16.53 4.63 3.01
N SER A 73 -16.07 3.53 3.62
CA SER A 73 -15.76 3.49 5.05
C SER A 73 -14.44 4.17 5.39
N VAL A 74 -13.58 4.34 4.40
CA VAL A 74 -12.34 5.12 4.40
C VAL A 74 -12.15 5.76 3.03
N GLU A 75 -11.46 6.89 2.98
CA GLU A 75 -11.25 7.64 1.74
C GLU A 75 -10.21 7.00 0.84
N PHE A 76 -9.16 6.40 1.43
CA PHE A 76 -8.07 5.79 0.70
C PHE A 76 -7.67 4.44 1.30
N GLY A 77 -7.19 3.53 0.45
CA GLY A 77 -6.64 2.25 0.84
C GLY A 77 -5.25 2.01 0.23
N LEU A 78 -4.43 1.21 0.90
CA LEU A 78 -3.13 0.75 0.40
C LEU A 78 -3.22 -0.74 0.05
N GLN A 79 -2.79 -1.12 -1.17
CA GLN A 79 -2.68 -2.53 -1.58
C GLN A 79 -1.80 -2.70 -2.84
N GLY A 80 -1.60 -3.95 -3.27
CA GLY A 80 -1.01 -4.26 -4.57
C GLY A 80 -1.96 -3.91 -5.72
N SER A 81 -1.42 -3.41 -6.83
CA SER A 81 -2.21 -3.05 -8.03
C SER A 81 -2.95 -4.24 -8.63
N ASP A 82 -2.41 -5.46 -8.49
CA ASP A 82 -3.07 -6.72 -8.84
C ASP A 82 -4.39 -6.92 -8.10
N SER A 83 -4.40 -6.65 -6.80
CA SER A 83 -5.59 -6.75 -5.96
C SER A 83 -6.62 -5.65 -6.25
N VAL A 84 -6.16 -4.45 -6.65
CA VAL A 84 -7.05 -3.36 -7.10
C VAL A 84 -7.77 -3.77 -8.37
N MET A 85 -7.05 -4.27 -9.39
CA MET A 85 -7.66 -4.75 -10.63
C MET A 85 -8.62 -5.93 -10.40
N ALA A 86 -8.23 -6.89 -9.54
CA ALA A 86 -9.10 -8.02 -9.19
C ALA A 86 -10.39 -7.59 -8.44
N ALA A 87 -10.34 -6.49 -7.68
CA ALA A 87 -11.53 -5.89 -7.07
C ALA A 87 -12.38 -5.16 -8.12
N ASN A 88 -11.76 -4.44 -9.06
CA ASN A 88 -12.45 -3.74 -10.13
C ASN A 88 -13.15 -4.68 -11.11
N ALA A 89 -12.57 -5.84 -11.38
CA ALA A 89 -13.25 -6.91 -12.13
C ALA A 89 -14.59 -7.36 -11.49
N LYS A 90 -14.80 -7.03 -10.21
CA LYS A 90 -16.01 -7.28 -9.44
C LYS A 90 -16.84 -6.00 -9.21
N GLY A 91 -16.51 -4.91 -9.91
CA GLY A 91 -17.27 -3.66 -9.86
C GLY A 91 -16.90 -2.73 -8.69
N ALA A 92 -15.69 -2.83 -8.11
CA ALA A 92 -15.31 -2.01 -6.95
C ALA A 92 -15.09 -0.52 -7.27
N GLY A 93 -14.79 -0.15 -8.53
CA GLY A 93 -14.59 1.24 -8.96
C GLY A 93 -13.42 1.95 -8.27
N LEU A 94 -12.33 1.23 -8.03
CA LEU A 94 -11.13 1.74 -7.36
C LEU A 94 -10.12 2.28 -8.37
N VAL A 95 -9.45 3.38 -8.02
CA VAL A 95 -8.48 4.04 -8.88
C VAL A 95 -7.20 4.33 -8.08
N ALA A 96 -6.09 3.77 -8.50
CA ALA A 96 -4.77 4.05 -7.93
C ALA A 96 -4.31 5.46 -8.33
N VAL A 97 -3.83 6.22 -7.35
CA VAL A 97 -3.43 7.63 -7.53
C VAL A 97 -1.98 7.90 -7.11
N PHE A 98 -1.31 6.92 -6.48
CA PHE A 98 0.07 7.07 -6.01
C PHE A 98 0.73 5.70 -5.82
N ALA A 99 1.95 5.48 -6.35
CA ALA A 99 2.73 4.29 -6.06
C ALA A 99 3.62 4.50 -4.83
N ASN A 100 3.33 3.77 -3.76
CA ASN A 100 4.17 3.76 -2.57
C ASN A 100 5.52 3.05 -2.81
N LEU A 101 5.50 1.97 -3.58
CA LEU A 101 6.69 1.24 -4.02
C LEU A 101 6.57 0.89 -5.50
N ASP A 102 7.69 0.89 -6.21
CA ASP A 102 7.76 0.48 -7.61
C ASP A 102 7.20 -0.93 -7.83
N HIS A 103 7.41 -1.83 -6.87
CA HIS A 103 6.73 -3.12 -6.84
C HIS A 103 6.51 -3.59 -5.40
N VAL A 104 5.51 -4.44 -5.19
CA VAL A 104 5.28 -5.06 -3.88
C VAL A 104 6.41 -6.03 -3.59
N PRO A 105 7.06 -5.94 -2.42
CA PRO A 105 8.21 -6.78 -2.08
C PRO A 105 7.81 -8.21 -1.70
N TYR A 106 6.92 -8.83 -2.47
CA TYR A 106 6.49 -10.20 -2.24
C TYR A 106 7.65 -11.19 -2.38
N THR A 107 7.77 -12.07 -1.41
CA THR A 107 8.76 -13.13 -1.42
C THR A 107 8.21 -14.42 -0.84
N LEU A 108 8.74 -15.54 -1.31
CA LEU A 108 8.54 -16.87 -0.77
C LEU A 108 9.82 -17.24 0.01
N VAL A 109 9.72 -17.29 1.33
CA VAL A 109 10.84 -17.55 2.23
C VAL A 109 10.84 -19.01 2.66
N PHE A 110 12.01 -19.64 2.64
CA PHE A 110 12.23 -21.05 3.01
C PHE A 110 13.57 -21.22 3.76
N HIS A 111 13.78 -22.38 4.34
CA HIS A 111 15.04 -22.69 5.03
C HIS A 111 16.16 -23.05 4.02
N PRO A 112 17.44 -22.61 4.24
CA PRO A 112 18.48 -22.71 3.21
C PRO A 112 18.81 -24.15 2.78
N ASP A 113 18.83 -25.09 3.70
CA ASP A 113 19.33 -26.46 3.47
C ASP A 113 18.29 -27.40 2.83
N GLN A 114 17.30 -26.84 2.10
CA GLN A 114 16.20 -27.59 1.49
C GLN A 114 16.44 -27.98 0.03
N GLY A 115 17.58 -27.59 -0.54
CA GLY A 115 17.90 -27.83 -1.94
C GLY A 115 17.06 -27.04 -2.94
N ILE A 116 16.33 -26.01 -2.49
CA ILE A 116 15.47 -25.16 -3.31
C ILE A 116 16.35 -24.19 -4.09
N LYS A 117 16.26 -24.25 -5.42
CA LYS A 117 16.97 -23.36 -6.35
C LYS A 117 16.01 -22.63 -7.29
N THR A 118 14.84 -23.22 -7.54
CA THR A 118 13.83 -22.72 -8.46
C THR A 118 12.47 -22.77 -7.78
N ILE A 119 11.48 -22.11 -8.38
CA ILE A 119 10.10 -22.13 -7.90
C ILE A 119 9.50 -23.55 -7.95
N GLN A 120 9.93 -24.39 -8.88
CA GLN A 120 9.48 -25.79 -9.03
C GLN A 120 9.88 -26.66 -7.83
N ASP A 121 10.97 -26.31 -7.14
CA ASP A 121 11.40 -27.06 -5.95
C ASP A 121 10.48 -26.84 -4.73
N LEU A 122 9.54 -25.89 -4.84
CA LEU A 122 8.49 -25.64 -3.84
C LEU A 122 7.23 -26.50 -4.06
N ASP A 123 7.14 -27.23 -5.16
CA ASP A 123 5.95 -28.04 -5.49
C ASP A 123 5.60 -29.04 -4.41
N GLY A 124 4.33 -29.14 -4.07
CA GLY A 124 3.78 -30.04 -3.06
C GLY A 124 4.12 -29.70 -1.61
N ARG A 125 4.94 -28.67 -1.34
CA ARG A 125 5.33 -28.29 0.03
C ARG A 125 4.21 -27.52 0.74
N ARG A 126 4.31 -27.47 2.07
CA ARG A 126 3.39 -26.68 2.90
C ARG A 126 3.68 -25.17 2.76
N PHE A 127 2.63 -24.40 2.54
CA PHE A 127 2.75 -22.96 2.28
C PHE A 127 1.89 -22.13 3.22
N ALA A 128 2.52 -21.35 4.09
CA ALA A 128 1.84 -20.32 4.89
C ALA A 128 1.60 -19.06 4.05
N VAL A 129 0.35 -18.77 3.70
CA VAL A 129 -0.02 -17.70 2.79
C VAL A 129 -1.26 -16.93 3.26
N LYS A 130 -1.36 -15.64 2.94
CA LYS A 130 -2.63 -14.91 3.04
C LYS A 130 -3.58 -15.49 1.99
N MET A 131 -4.66 -16.14 2.45
CA MET A 131 -5.57 -16.84 1.54
C MET A 131 -6.15 -15.90 0.48
N GLY A 132 -6.19 -16.39 -0.76
CA GLY A 132 -6.75 -15.66 -1.89
C GLY A 132 -5.85 -14.57 -2.49
N VAL A 133 -4.54 -14.61 -2.23
CA VAL A 133 -3.60 -13.68 -2.89
C VAL A 133 -3.54 -13.94 -4.40
N THR A 134 -3.54 -12.87 -5.17
CA THR A 134 -3.57 -12.89 -6.64
C THR A 134 -2.32 -13.57 -7.23
N TYR A 135 -1.14 -13.18 -6.75
CA TYR A 135 0.12 -13.66 -7.31
C TYR A 135 0.30 -15.17 -7.24
N TRP A 136 -0.20 -15.84 -6.20
CA TRP A 136 -0.01 -17.28 -6.06
C TRP A 136 -0.83 -18.07 -7.08
N LYS A 137 -2.00 -17.55 -7.46
CA LYS A 137 -2.80 -18.14 -8.54
C LYS A 137 -2.04 -18.08 -9.88
N TRP A 138 -1.38 -16.93 -10.15
CA TRP A 138 -0.55 -16.78 -11.33
C TRP A 138 0.69 -17.66 -11.27
N VAL A 139 1.42 -17.72 -10.14
CA VAL A 139 2.59 -18.62 -9.99
C VAL A 139 2.23 -20.06 -10.26
N LYS A 140 1.09 -20.54 -9.74
CA LYS A 140 0.61 -21.91 -10.00
C LYS A 140 0.39 -22.17 -11.49
N ALA A 141 -0.21 -21.24 -12.19
CA ALA A 141 -0.52 -21.39 -13.61
C ALA A 141 0.73 -21.28 -14.49
N GLU A 142 1.59 -20.31 -14.21
CA GLU A 142 2.78 -20.01 -15.03
C GLU A 142 3.87 -21.08 -14.87
N TYR A 143 4.08 -21.58 -13.65
CA TYR A 143 5.19 -22.48 -13.31
C TYR A 143 4.77 -23.93 -13.07
N GLY A 144 3.48 -24.23 -13.10
CA GLY A 144 2.95 -25.59 -12.91
C GLY A 144 3.18 -26.14 -11.49
N VAL A 145 3.30 -25.28 -10.49
CA VAL A 145 3.54 -25.66 -9.09
C VAL A 145 2.26 -25.67 -8.28
N SER A 146 2.24 -26.47 -7.22
CA SER A 146 1.17 -26.55 -6.23
C SER A 146 1.73 -26.44 -4.81
N ALA A 147 0.87 -26.25 -3.82
CA ALA A 147 1.27 -26.27 -2.41
C ALA A 147 0.10 -26.68 -1.51
N ASP A 148 0.43 -27.21 -0.34
CA ASP A 148 -0.53 -27.36 0.77
C ASP A 148 -0.68 -26.01 1.48
N GLU A 149 -1.65 -25.20 1.00
CA GLU A 149 -1.87 -23.83 1.43
C GLU A 149 -2.61 -23.75 2.77
N PHE A 150 -2.08 -22.98 3.72
CA PHE A 150 -2.76 -22.71 4.97
C PHE A 150 -2.60 -21.23 5.39
N PRO A 151 -3.52 -20.70 6.24
CA PRO A 151 -3.56 -19.29 6.56
C PRO A 151 -2.30 -18.77 7.28
N LEU A 152 -1.68 -17.72 6.74
CA LEU A 152 -0.62 -16.97 7.38
C LEU A 152 -1.16 -16.17 8.59
N LYS A 153 -0.72 -16.51 9.79
CA LYS A 153 -1.15 -15.85 11.05
C LYS A 153 -0.17 -14.78 11.55
N GLY A 154 0.97 -14.58 10.86
CA GLY A 154 2.00 -13.61 11.25
C GLY A 154 2.86 -14.05 12.46
N ASP A 155 2.72 -15.29 12.91
CA ASP A 155 3.59 -15.97 13.88
C ASP A 155 4.74 -16.67 13.14
N LEU A 156 5.97 -16.42 13.60
CA LEU A 156 7.18 -17.00 13.02
C LEU A 156 7.59 -18.33 13.67
N ALA A 157 7.00 -18.69 14.82
CA ALA A 157 7.40 -19.88 15.56
C ALA A 157 7.12 -21.16 14.78
N LEU A 158 6.01 -21.22 14.02
CA LEU A 158 5.71 -22.35 13.18
C LEU A 158 6.76 -22.52 12.09
N PHE A 159 7.11 -21.44 11.38
CA PHE A 159 8.13 -21.47 10.34
C PHE A 159 9.50 -21.87 10.92
N ALA A 160 9.89 -21.30 12.07
CA ALA A 160 11.17 -21.63 12.71
C ALA A 160 11.31 -23.14 13.05
N ARG A 161 10.19 -23.80 13.38
CA ARG A 161 10.15 -25.22 13.75
C ARG A 161 10.04 -26.17 12.56
N GLU A 162 9.19 -25.84 11.57
CA GLU A 162 8.90 -26.70 10.43
C GLU A 162 9.82 -26.37 9.25
N LYS A 163 10.83 -27.20 9.03
CA LYS A 163 11.90 -26.91 8.06
C LYS A 163 11.49 -27.07 6.60
N GLU A 164 10.51 -27.92 6.30
CA GLU A 164 10.11 -28.20 4.92
C GLU A 164 9.01 -27.30 4.37
N MET A 165 8.53 -26.34 5.17
CA MET A 165 7.55 -25.36 4.72
C MET A 165 8.21 -24.14 4.12
N PHE A 166 7.45 -23.44 3.27
CA PHE A 166 7.77 -22.08 2.88
C PHE A 166 6.65 -21.12 3.29
N GLN A 167 6.98 -19.83 3.33
CA GLN A 167 6.08 -18.82 3.83
C GLN A 167 6.09 -17.57 2.95
N GLN A 168 4.91 -17.02 2.70
CA GLN A 168 4.77 -15.67 2.13
C GLN A 168 5.36 -14.63 3.07
N GLY A 169 6.06 -13.66 2.50
CA GLY A 169 6.53 -12.49 3.23
C GLY A 169 6.81 -11.31 2.33
N TYR A 170 7.38 -10.29 2.95
CA TYR A 170 8.00 -9.15 2.27
C TYR A 170 9.50 -9.25 2.45
N SER A 171 10.26 -9.19 1.36
CA SER A 171 11.73 -9.27 1.35
C SER A 171 12.36 -8.16 2.21
N LEU A 172 11.67 -7.03 2.38
CA LEU A 172 12.08 -5.93 3.26
C LEU A 172 12.10 -6.27 4.76
N PHE A 173 11.35 -7.29 5.21
CA PHE A 173 11.14 -7.51 6.65
C PHE A 173 11.28 -8.95 7.10
N LEU A 174 10.70 -9.91 6.36
CA LEU A 174 10.58 -11.28 6.85
C LEU A 174 11.94 -11.96 7.08
N PRO A 175 12.90 -11.89 6.15
CA PRO A 175 14.24 -12.46 6.38
C PRO A 175 14.94 -11.86 7.60
N ALA A 176 14.91 -10.52 7.75
CA ALA A 176 15.52 -9.84 8.89
C ALA A 176 14.87 -10.20 10.23
N ARG A 177 13.53 -10.35 10.24
CA ARG A 177 12.79 -10.79 11.45
C ARG A 177 13.12 -12.22 11.84
N LEU A 178 13.29 -13.10 10.88
CA LEU A 178 13.68 -14.50 11.12
C LEU A 178 15.14 -14.57 11.58
N ALA A 179 16.04 -13.84 10.94
CA ALA A 179 17.43 -13.75 11.35
C ALA A 179 17.59 -13.23 12.79
N ALA A 180 16.80 -12.25 13.20
CA ALA A 180 16.77 -11.77 14.60
C ALA A 180 16.33 -12.83 15.62
N GLN A 181 15.69 -13.93 15.16
CA GLN A 181 15.33 -15.10 15.97
C GLN A 181 16.31 -16.27 15.78
N GLY A 182 17.45 -16.06 15.12
CA GLY A 182 18.43 -17.11 14.82
C GLY A 182 18.00 -18.08 13.72
N VAL A 183 17.02 -17.73 12.89
CA VAL A 183 16.52 -18.55 11.81
C VAL A 183 17.07 -18.06 10.48
N ALA A 184 18.00 -18.81 9.89
CA ALA A 184 18.53 -18.55 8.56
C ALA A 184 17.47 -18.87 7.50
N THR A 185 17.44 -18.07 6.43
CA THR A 185 16.48 -18.23 5.33
C THR A 185 17.10 -17.90 3.98
N ASP A 186 16.58 -18.56 2.95
CA ASP A 186 16.68 -18.16 1.56
C ASP A 186 15.30 -17.73 1.05
N GLN A 187 15.24 -17.13 -0.13
CA GLN A 187 14.00 -16.60 -0.68
C GLN A 187 13.98 -16.60 -2.22
N ILE A 188 12.78 -16.70 -2.75
CA ILE A 188 12.46 -16.43 -4.16
C ILE A 188 11.52 -15.21 -4.16
N THR A 189 11.94 -14.09 -4.78
CA THR A 189 11.09 -12.90 -4.90
C THR A 189 10.14 -13.04 -6.09
N LEU A 190 8.92 -12.50 -5.98
CA LEU A 190 7.96 -12.53 -7.09
C LEU A 190 8.44 -11.70 -8.27
N GLU A 191 9.24 -10.65 -8.00
CA GLU A 191 9.90 -9.87 -9.03
C GLU A 191 10.84 -10.72 -9.90
N SER A 192 11.65 -11.59 -9.28
CA SER A 192 12.54 -12.51 -10.03
C SER A 192 11.79 -13.50 -10.93
N LEU A 193 10.50 -13.72 -10.62
CA LEU A 193 9.59 -14.53 -11.43
C LEU A 193 8.84 -13.69 -12.49
N GLY A 194 9.07 -12.39 -12.57
CA GLY A 194 8.38 -11.48 -13.51
C GLY A 194 7.02 -10.97 -13.03
N TYR A 195 6.66 -11.16 -11.76
CA TYR A 195 5.41 -10.64 -11.20
C TYR A 195 5.67 -9.37 -10.38
N ARG A 196 5.30 -8.20 -10.93
CA ARG A 196 5.72 -6.89 -10.41
C ARG A 196 4.55 -5.91 -10.23
N PRO A 197 3.52 -6.21 -9.40
CA PRO A 197 2.48 -5.25 -9.10
C PRO A 197 3.07 -4.05 -8.34
N TYR A 198 2.60 -2.83 -8.64
CA TYR A 198 2.88 -1.67 -7.79
C TYR A 198 2.26 -1.85 -6.40
N SER A 199 2.89 -1.31 -5.35
CA SER A 199 2.19 -1.03 -4.10
C SER A 199 1.55 0.35 -4.22
N VAL A 200 0.22 0.45 -4.19
CA VAL A 200 -0.49 1.68 -4.54
C VAL A 200 -1.43 2.16 -3.44
N LEU A 201 -1.46 3.48 -3.26
CA LEU A 201 -2.60 4.14 -2.63
C LEU A 201 -3.68 4.34 -3.70
N PHE A 202 -4.89 3.97 -3.35
CA PHE A 202 -6.06 4.09 -4.21
C PHE A 202 -7.24 4.70 -3.48
N THR A 203 -8.16 5.27 -4.25
CA THR A 203 -9.47 5.76 -3.81
C THR A 203 -10.56 5.25 -4.75
N THR A 204 -11.78 5.78 -4.66
CA THR A 204 -12.85 5.45 -5.60
C THR A 204 -12.91 6.46 -6.75
N GLN A 205 -13.42 6.05 -7.93
CA GLN A 205 -13.71 6.97 -9.02
C GLN A 205 -14.64 8.10 -8.56
N LYS A 206 -15.64 7.77 -7.74
CA LYS A 206 -16.55 8.75 -7.13
C LYS A 206 -15.82 9.84 -6.35
N MET A 207 -14.81 9.46 -5.54
CA MET A 207 -14.00 10.44 -4.78
C MET A 207 -13.25 11.38 -5.73
N ILE A 208 -12.69 10.84 -6.82
CA ILE A 208 -11.99 11.63 -7.84
C ILE A 208 -12.94 12.61 -8.54
N ASP A 209 -14.14 12.16 -8.91
CA ASP A 209 -15.12 12.98 -9.63
C ASP A 209 -15.69 14.11 -8.74
N GLU A 210 -15.94 13.83 -7.47
CA GLU A 210 -16.55 14.77 -6.53
C GLU A 210 -15.50 15.70 -5.85
N ASN A 211 -14.26 15.23 -5.64
CA ASN A 211 -13.22 15.93 -4.88
C ASN A 211 -11.82 15.83 -5.48
N PRO A 212 -11.61 16.17 -6.76
CA PRO A 212 -10.30 15.99 -7.43
C PRO A 212 -9.18 16.81 -6.76
N GLU A 213 -9.50 18.00 -6.26
CA GLU A 213 -8.55 18.85 -5.54
C GLU A 213 -8.07 18.23 -4.22
N LEU A 214 -8.97 17.55 -3.49
CA LEU A 214 -8.63 16.82 -2.28
C LEU A 214 -7.68 15.66 -2.58
N VAL A 215 -7.95 14.91 -3.66
CA VAL A 215 -7.08 13.81 -4.10
C VAL A 215 -5.70 14.33 -4.47
N GLN A 216 -5.62 15.46 -5.21
CA GLN A 216 -4.35 16.10 -5.55
C GLN A 216 -3.58 16.53 -4.30
N GLU A 217 -4.26 17.18 -3.34
CA GLU A 217 -3.65 17.61 -2.08
C GLU A 217 -3.08 16.43 -1.29
N VAL A 218 -3.79 15.29 -1.23
CA VAL A 218 -3.26 14.07 -0.60
C VAL A 218 -2.00 13.57 -1.32
N VAL A 219 -2.01 13.50 -2.65
CA VAL A 219 -0.85 13.05 -3.43
C VAL A 219 0.37 13.96 -3.22
N ASP A 220 0.17 15.27 -3.24
CA ASP A 220 1.24 16.26 -3.04
C ASP A 220 1.84 16.15 -1.63
N ARG A 221 0.99 16.02 -0.61
CA ARG A 221 1.42 15.78 0.77
C ARG A 221 2.21 14.49 0.93
N LEU A 222 1.76 13.40 0.28
CA LEU A 222 2.49 12.14 0.33
C LEU A 222 3.84 12.24 -0.34
N ARG A 223 3.96 12.94 -1.46
CA ARG A 223 5.24 13.14 -2.13
C ARG A 223 6.24 13.89 -1.24
N ALA A 224 5.80 14.97 -0.60
CA ALA A 224 6.61 15.74 0.34
C ALA A 224 7.01 14.90 1.57
N ALA A 225 6.05 14.20 2.17
CA ALA A 225 6.26 13.33 3.32
C ALA A 225 7.21 12.16 2.99
N PHE A 226 7.16 11.64 1.75
CA PHE A 226 8.04 10.56 1.32
C PHE A 226 9.50 11.01 1.33
N ALA A 227 9.81 12.11 0.65
CA ALA A 227 11.16 12.66 0.65
C ALA A 227 11.64 12.96 2.09
N LYS A 228 10.78 13.55 2.94
CA LYS A 228 11.07 13.85 4.35
C LYS A 228 11.39 12.58 5.15
N SER A 229 10.56 11.53 5.02
CA SER A 229 10.76 10.25 5.74
C SER A 229 12.01 9.47 5.30
N LEU A 230 12.44 9.62 4.03
CA LEU A 230 13.67 9.00 3.53
C LEU A 230 14.93 9.74 3.96
N ASN A 231 14.86 11.07 4.06
CA ASN A 231 15.99 11.91 4.48
C ASN A 231 16.18 11.92 6.00
N ASN A 232 15.11 11.82 6.77
CA ASN A 232 15.12 11.76 8.23
C ASN A 232 14.09 10.71 8.71
N PRO A 233 14.44 9.43 8.74
CA PRO A 233 13.51 8.35 9.08
C PRO A 233 13.19 8.22 10.57
N ASP A 234 13.97 8.84 11.48
CA ASP A 234 13.84 8.65 12.93
C ASP A 234 12.44 9.00 13.49
N PRO A 235 11.82 10.15 13.16
CA PRO A 235 10.50 10.49 13.69
C PRO A 235 9.42 9.47 13.29
N THR A 236 9.44 9.00 12.04
CA THR A 236 8.51 7.96 11.58
C THR A 236 8.81 6.60 12.18
N ALA A 237 10.10 6.27 12.39
CA ALA A 237 10.49 5.06 13.10
C ALA A 237 9.93 5.06 14.53
N ASP A 238 10.08 6.14 15.29
CA ASP A 238 9.55 6.26 16.65
C ASP A 238 8.04 6.06 16.69
N LEU A 239 7.31 6.71 15.77
CA LEU A 239 5.86 6.57 15.66
C LEU A 239 5.47 5.13 15.33
N ILE A 240 6.07 4.50 14.32
CA ILE A 240 5.77 3.13 13.90
C ILE A 240 6.05 2.13 15.04
N LEU A 241 7.20 2.27 15.72
CA LEU A 241 7.58 1.41 16.84
C LEU A 241 6.68 1.59 18.07
N SER A 242 6.11 2.78 18.27
CA SER A 242 5.10 3.00 19.32
C SER A 242 3.79 2.23 19.05
N LYS A 243 3.45 2.03 17.78
CA LYS A 243 2.20 1.38 17.32
C LYS A 243 2.35 -0.12 17.04
N SER A 244 3.56 -0.61 16.79
CA SER A 244 3.81 -2.00 16.40
C SER A 244 5.02 -2.59 17.12
N LYS A 245 4.82 -3.74 17.78
CA LYS A 245 5.90 -4.54 18.37
C LYS A 245 6.43 -5.63 17.42
N LYS A 246 5.99 -5.61 16.15
CA LYS A 246 6.38 -6.60 15.14
C LYS A 246 7.74 -6.31 14.50
N VAL A 247 8.26 -5.10 14.69
CA VAL A 247 9.51 -4.61 14.07
C VAL A 247 10.38 -3.96 15.14
N THR A 248 11.68 -4.15 15.07
CA THR A 248 12.67 -3.38 15.85
C THR A 248 13.16 -2.17 15.05
N ARG A 249 13.85 -1.21 15.71
CA ARG A 249 14.43 -0.06 15.00
C ARG A 249 15.40 -0.51 13.91
N ASP A 250 16.27 -1.46 14.18
CA ASP A 250 17.29 -1.93 13.21
C ASP A 250 16.63 -2.55 11.98
N ILE A 251 15.56 -3.36 12.16
CA ILE A 251 14.79 -3.93 11.06
C ILE A 251 14.08 -2.83 10.26
N HIS A 252 13.52 -1.81 10.93
CA HIS A 252 12.88 -0.69 10.27
C HIS A 252 13.88 0.12 9.43
N MET A 253 15.03 0.47 10.00
CA MET A 253 16.06 1.24 9.31
C MET A 253 16.66 0.44 8.14
N GLY A 254 16.94 -0.84 8.34
CA GLY A 254 17.37 -1.74 7.26
C GLY A 254 16.37 -1.82 6.11
N ALA A 255 15.06 -1.84 6.40
CA ALA A 255 14.03 -1.82 5.38
C ALA A 255 14.00 -0.50 4.60
N ILE A 256 14.25 0.65 5.24
CA ILE A 256 14.36 1.95 4.54
C ILE A 256 15.53 1.93 3.56
N GLU A 257 16.69 1.40 3.96
CA GLU A 257 17.84 1.32 3.07
C GLU A 257 17.60 0.37 1.88
N LEU A 258 16.96 -0.77 2.10
CA LEU A 258 16.54 -1.67 1.02
C LEU A 258 15.52 -1.00 0.08
N MET A 259 14.56 -0.25 0.64
CA MET A 259 13.61 0.52 -0.18
C MET A 259 14.32 1.50 -1.11
N LYS A 260 15.27 2.28 -0.59
CA LYS A 260 16.07 3.23 -1.39
C LYS A 260 16.90 2.52 -2.48
N ALA A 261 17.41 1.32 -2.17
CA ALA A 261 18.22 0.56 -3.09
C ALA A 261 17.41 0.01 -4.28
N ASP A 262 16.27 -0.65 -4.02
CA ASP A 262 15.63 -1.58 -4.95
C ASP A 262 14.18 -1.24 -5.28
N PHE A 263 13.47 -0.47 -4.44
CA PHE A 263 12.02 -0.29 -4.55
C PHE A 263 11.57 1.14 -4.85
N LEU A 264 12.51 2.09 -4.89
CA LEU A 264 12.22 3.50 -5.11
C LEU A 264 13.02 4.04 -6.30
N PRO A 265 12.48 5.05 -7.01
CA PRO A 265 13.24 5.73 -8.05
C PRO A 265 14.45 6.44 -7.44
N LYS A 266 15.56 6.47 -8.19
CA LYS A 266 16.77 7.20 -7.77
C LYS A 266 16.57 8.70 -7.75
N ASP A 267 15.73 9.21 -8.64
CA ASP A 267 15.25 10.59 -8.65
C ASP A 267 13.97 10.68 -7.80
N TYR A 268 14.07 11.28 -6.65
CA TYR A 268 12.95 11.44 -5.72
C TYR A 268 11.83 12.35 -6.23
N SER A 269 12.05 13.13 -7.31
CA SER A 269 10.96 13.83 -7.99
C SER A 269 9.96 12.88 -8.67
N LYS A 270 10.37 11.62 -8.90
CA LYS A 270 9.55 10.55 -9.47
C LYS A 270 8.85 9.67 -8.41
N LEU A 271 8.95 10.02 -7.12
CA LEU A 271 8.20 9.29 -6.08
C LEU A 271 6.70 9.35 -6.35
N GLY A 272 6.05 8.21 -6.23
CA GLY A 272 4.62 8.06 -6.50
C GLY A 272 4.28 7.72 -7.96
N CYS A 273 5.23 7.82 -8.88
CA CYS A 273 4.98 7.61 -10.30
C CYS A 273 4.64 6.17 -10.66
N MET A 274 3.77 6.03 -11.66
CA MET A 274 3.38 4.76 -12.27
C MET A 274 3.47 4.88 -13.80
N LYS A 275 3.58 3.74 -14.49
CA LYS A 275 3.61 3.63 -15.95
C LYS A 275 2.47 2.75 -16.42
N SER A 276 1.73 3.19 -17.43
CA SER A 276 0.60 2.48 -18.03
C SER A 276 1.00 1.09 -18.53
N GLU A 277 2.18 0.96 -19.14
CA GLU A 277 2.65 -0.32 -19.70
C GLU A 277 2.70 -1.42 -18.66
N ARG A 278 3.10 -1.11 -17.41
CA ARG A 278 3.15 -2.10 -16.34
C ARG A 278 1.78 -2.52 -15.83
N TRP A 279 0.78 -1.64 -15.92
CA TRP A 279 -0.60 -2.00 -15.63
C TRP A 279 -1.14 -2.97 -16.69
N GLU A 280 -0.82 -2.74 -17.97
CA GLU A 280 -1.20 -3.63 -19.07
C GLU A 280 -0.53 -5.01 -18.96
N GLU A 281 0.79 -5.04 -18.69
CA GLU A 281 1.53 -6.30 -18.45
C GLU A 281 0.91 -7.11 -17.30
N LEU A 282 0.63 -6.46 -16.18
CA LEU A 282 0.01 -7.12 -15.04
C LEU A 282 -1.42 -7.57 -15.34
N SER A 283 -2.19 -6.77 -16.08
CA SER A 283 -3.54 -7.15 -16.55
C SER A 283 -3.50 -8.41 -17.41
N ALA A 284 -2.52 -8.52 -18.31
CA ALA A 284 -2.35 -9.73 -19.12
C ALA A 284 -2.07 -10.97 -18.25
N GLN A 285 -1.21 -10.84 -17.23
CA GLN A 285 -0.95 -11.93 -16.27
C GLN A 285 -2.20 -12.33 -15.48
N LEU A 286 -3.03 -11.36 -15.09
CA LEU A 286 -4.29 -11.63 -14.36
C LEU A 286 -5.37 -12.27 -15.25
N LYS A 287 -5.40 -11.90 -16.55
CA LYS A 287 -6.28 -12.53 -17.56
C LYS A 287 -5.97 -14.01 -17.77
N GLN A 288 -4.68 -14.38 -17.79
CA GLN A 288 -4.24 -15.77 -17.93
C GLN A 288 -4.82 -16.71 -16.86
N VAL A 289 -5.17 -16.17 -15.70
CA VAL A 289 -5.63 -16.95 -14.55
C VAL A 289 -7.06 -16.61 -14.12
N ASP A 290 -7.84 -15.99 -15.01
CA ASP A 290 -9.24 -15.61 -14.77
C ASP A 290 -9.45 -14.77 -13.50
N MET A 291 -8.46 -13.94 -13.14
CA MET A 291 -8.59 -12.98 -12.03
C MET A 291 -9.27 -11.69 -12.48
N VAL A 292 -9.16 -11.38 -13.77
CA VAL A 292 -9.91 -10.32 -14.45
C VAL A 292 -10.47 -10.88 -15.78
N PRO A 293 -11.60 -10.37 -16.30
CA PRO A 293 -12.15 -10.76 -17.61
C PRO A 293 -11.17 -10.52 -18.75
N GLY A 294 -11.31 -11.26 -19.85
CA GLY A 294 -10.46 -11.09 -21.03
C GLY A 294 -10.52 -9.69 -21.67
N ASP A 295 -11.64 -9.00 -21.56
CA ASP A 295 -11.92 -7.63 -22.02
C ASP A 295 -11.67 -6.56 -20.93
N PHE A 296 -11.11 -6.92 -19.78
CA PHE A 296 -10.81 -5.98 -18.71
C PHE A 296 -9.87 -4.87 -19.17
N ASP A 297 -10.32 -3.62 -18.97
CA ASP A 297 -9.54 -2.42 -19.25
C ASP A 297 -8.71 -2.03 -18.00
N ALA A 298 -7.39 -2.23 -18.08
CA ALA A 298 -6.47 -1.88 -17.00
C ALA A 298 -6.48 -0.38 -16.68
N SER A 299 -6.74 0.48 -17.67
CA SER A 299 -6.74 1.94 -17.51
C SER A 299 -7.82 2.43 -16.55
N SER A 300 -8.88 1.65 -16.33
CA SER A 300 -9.91 1.93 -15.34
C SER A 300 -9.43 1.85 -13.88
N SER A 301 -8.23 1.31 -13.64
CA SER A 301 -7.71 1.02 -12.30
C SER A 301 -6.67 2.01 -11.79
N TYR A 302 -6.29 3.02 -12.59
CA TYR A 302 -5.31 4.04 -12.20
C TYR A 302 -5.60 5.39 -12.82
N ASN A 303 -5.08 6.46 -12.22
CA ASN A 303 -5.12 7.80 -12.78
C ASN A 303 -3.77 8.48 -12.58
N LEU A 304 -3.06 8.74 -13.69
CA LEU A 304 -1.73 9.35 -13.69
C LEU A 304 -1.78 10.88 -13.63
N SER A 305 -2.94 11.53 -13.82
CA SER A 305 -3.05 12.99 -13.89
C SER A 305 -2.65 13.68 -12.58
N PHE A 306 -2.77 13.00 -11.44
CA PHE A 306 -2.36 13.52 -10.15
C PHE A 306 -0.84 13.47 -9.90
N LEU A 307 -0.07 12.81 -10.78
CA LEU A 307 1.35 12.52 -10.54
C LEU A 307 2.30 13.53 -11.20
N GLY A 308 1.78 14.47 -11.99
CA GLY A 308 2.61 15.44 -12.71
C GLY A 308 3.50 14.75 -13.75
N ASN A 309 4.72 15.28 -13.94
CA ASN A 309 5.66 14.70 -14.91
C ASN A 309 6.35 13.47 -14.33
N CYS A 310 5.97 12.28 -14.81
CA CYS A 310 6.53 10.97 -14.48
C CYS A 310 7.43 10.38 -15.61
N GLU A 311 7.63 11.12 -16.67
CA GLU A 311 8.50 10.73 -17.79
C GLU A 311 9.99 10.93 -17.49
#